data_a3830c36bff4b9abc5d40827fcbd7e91
#
_entry.id   a3830c36bff4b9abc5d40827fcbd7e91
#
_cell.length_a   1.000
_cell.length_b   1.000
_cell.length_c   1.000
_cell.angle_alpha   90.00
_cell.angle_beta   90.00
_cell.angle_gamma   90.00
#
_symmetry.space_group_name_H-M   'P 1'
#
loop_
_entity.id
_entity.type
_entity.pdbx_description
1 polymer ?
#
loop_
_entity_poly.entity_id
_entity_poly.type
_entity_poly.pdbx_seq_one_letter_code
_entity_poly.pdbx_strand_id
1 'polypeptide(L)'
;MNDIGFEAVLPEGWARPRGFAQAVKSSGSTVVRVSGQLGRAPGAAAVAAGSSLGEQWRYALENLVTVVRAAGGEVGNIVMLRAYVTDMAEFNAGGAEVGAAWGATLGRHFPAMTLVGVTALVDPNARVEIEAEAVLA
;
A
#
# COMPACT_ATOMS: atom_id res chain seq x y z
N MET A 1 -5.76 15.46 -16.56
CA MET A 1 -4.53 14.78 -16.15
C MET A 1 -4.31 14.92 -14.66
N ASN A 2 -3.84 13.87 -14.01
CA ASN A 2 -3.63 13.87 -12.56
C ASN A 2 -2.15 14.05 -12.20
N ASP A 3 -1.50 15.01 -12.86
CA ASP A 3 -0.12 15.34 -12.51
C ASP A 3 -0.11 16.16 -11.22
N ILE A 4 0.44 15.57 -10.18
CA ILE A 4 0.53 16.17 -8.85
C ILE A 4 1.96 16.61 -8.50
N GLY A 5 2.88 16.55 -9.47
CA GLY A 5 4.28 16.88 -9.21
C GLY A 5 4.90 15.97 -8.15
N PHE A 6 4.58 14.68 -8.18
CA PHE A 6 5.12 13.72 -7.22
C PHE A 6 6.65 13.78 -7.18
N GLU A 7 7.20 14.10 -6.02
CA GLU A 7 8.63 14.20 -5.80
C GLU A 7 9.01 13.43 -4.54
N ALA A 8 9.80 12.38 -4.71
CA ALA A 8 10.38 11.67 -3.57
C ALA A 8 11.52 12.51 -2.98
N VAL A 9 11.49 12.72 -1.67
CA VAL A 9 12.47 13.54 -0.96
C VAL A 9 13.47 12.61 -0.25
N LEU A 10 14.75 12.86 -0.49
CA LEU A 10 15.83 12.14 0.19
C LEU A 10 16.78 13.19 0.82
N PRO A 11 16.91 13.24 2.15
CA PRO A 11 17.84 14.16 2.79
C PRO A 11 19.27 13.89 2.37
N GLU A 12 20.07 14.97 2.31
CA GLU A 12 21.48 14.84 1.99
C GLU A 12 22.19 13.92 2.99
N GLY A 13 23.00 13.00 2.47
CA GLY A 13 23.74 12.06 3.28
C GLY A 13 22.99 10.81 3.69
N TRP A 14 21.68 10.75 3.44
CA TRP A 14 20.89 9.56 3.76
C TRP A 14 20.97 8.53 2.64
N ALA A 15 21.01 7.27 3.02
CA ALA A 15 20.93 6.18 2.04
C ALA A 15 19.52 6.11 1.43
N ARG A 16 19.46 5.80 0.13
CA ARG A 16 18.17 5.59 -0.54
C ARG A 16 17.46 4.38 0.07
N PRO A 17 16.23 4.54 0.56
CA PRO A 17 15.48 3.40 1.09
C PRO A 17 15.03 2.46 -0.04
N ARG A 18 14.77 1.22 0.32
CA ARG A 18 14.23 0.22 -0.61
C ARG A 18 12.74 0.08 -0.39
N GLY A 19 11.97 0.22 -1.48
CA GLY A 19 10.56 -0.06 -1.48
C GLY A 19 9.66 1.05 -0.95
N PHE A 20 10.22 2.21 -0.60
CA PHE A 20 9.46 3.38 -0.16
C PHE A 20 10.27 4.66 -0.34
N ALA A 21 9.60 5.81 -0.24
CA ALA A 21 10.25 7.11 -0.17
C ALA A 21 10.31 7.59 1.28
N GLN A 22 11.35 8.32 1.65
CA GLN A 22 11.43 8.93 3.00
C GLN A 22 10.33 9.97 3.19
N ALA A 23 10.06 10.75 2.15
CA ALA A 23 8.94 11.67 2.12
C ALA A 23 8.51 11.88 0.67
N VAL A 24 7.30 12.37 0.48
CA VAL A 24 6.80 12.76 -0.83
C VAL A 24 6.28 14.18 -0.75
N LYS A 25 6.71 15.02 -1.70
CA LYS A 25 6.10 16.33 -1.93
C LYS A 25 5.18 16.21 -3.14
N SER A 26 4.01 16.79 -3.01
CA SER A 26 3.04 16.83 -4.11
C SER A 26 2.12 18.02 -3.93
N SER A 27 1.40 18.38 -4.98
CA SER A 27 0.36 19.39 -4.92
C SER A 27 -0.85 18.94 -5.74
N GLY A 28 -2.03 19.34 -5.30
CA GLY A 28 -3.28 19.01 -5.97
C GLY A 28 -4.45 19.57 -5.21
N SER A 29 -5.61 19.59 -5.84
CA SER A 29 -6.81 20.21 -5.27
C SER A 29 -7.59 19.29 -4.33
N THR A 30 -7.40 17.98 -4.43
CA THR A 30 -8.24 17.00 -3.74
C THR A 30 -7.37 15.94 -3.07
N VAL A 31 -7.66 15.68 -1.81
CA VAL A 31 -7.05 14.58 -1.06
C VAL A 31 -8.06 13.44 -0.94
N VAL A 32 -7.63 12.24 -1.30
CA VAL A 32 -8.42 11.02 -1.14
C VAL A 32 -7.81 10.21 0.00
N ARG A 33 -8.61 9.90 1.00
CA ARG A 33 -8.18 9.04 2.10
C ARG A 33 -8.85 7.69 1.94
N VAL A 34 -8.03 6.66 1.77
CA VAL A 34 -8.49 5.30 1.52
C VAL A 34 -8.45 4.53 2.84
N SER A 35 -9.60 4.02 3.25
CA SER A 35 -9.71 3.16 4.42
C SER A 35 -8.85 1.91 4.28
N GLY A 36 -8.54 1.28 5.41
CA GLY A 36 -7.79 0.03 5.42
C GLY A 36 -8.42 -1.03 4.51
N GLN A 37 -7.60 -1.58 3.63
CA GLN A 37 -8.00 -2.65 2.72
C GLN A 37 -7.35 -3.94 3.18
N LEU A 38 -8.20 -4.96 3.37
CA LEU A 38 -7.75 -6.32 3.69
C LEU A 38 -7.44 -7.08 2.39
N GLY A 39 -6.70 -8.18 2.53
CA GLY A 39 -6.35 -9.04 1.40
C GLY A 39 -7.50 -9.94 0.94
N ARG A 40 -8.67 -9.38 0.69
CA ARG A 40 -9.83 -10.10 0.17
C ARG A 40 -9.77 -10.19 -1.34
N ALA A 41 -10.09 -11.34 -1.89
CA ALA A 41 -10.26 -11.47 -3.34
C ALA A 41 -11.36 -10.50 -3.82
N PRO A 42 -11.29 -10.04 -5.08
CA PRO A 42 -12.31 -9.15 -5.63
C PRO A 42 -13.71 -9.71 -5.44
N GLY A 43 -14.60 -8.90 -4.84
CA GLY A 43 -15.99 -9.29 -4.55
C GLY A 43 -16.18 -10.22 -3.35
N ALA A 44 -15.12 -10.68 -2.70
CA ALA A 44 -15.24 -11.52 -1.52
C ALA A 44 -15.62 -10.69 -0.29
N ALA A 45 -16.39 -11.28 0.61
CA ALA A 45 -16.83 -10.64 1.85
C ALA A 45 -15.78 -10.77 2.98
N ALA A 46 -14.82 -11.69 2.83
CA ALA A 46 -13.85 -11.99 3.86
C ALA A 46 -12.52 -12.45 3.25
N VAL A 47 -11.48 -12.42 4.06
CA VAL A 47 -10.17 -12.99 3.69
C VAL A 47 -10.28 -14.51 3.68
N ALA A 48 -9.81 -15.14 2.61
CA ALA A 48 -9.85 -16.61 2.50
C ALA A 48 -8.92 -17.23 3.54
N ALA A 49 -9.43 -18.23 4.27
CA ALA A 49 -8.64 -19.00 5.21
C ALA A 49 -7.48 -19.67 4.48
N GLY A 50 -6.28 -19.60 5.05
CA GLY A 50 -5.08 -20.22 4.47
C GLY A 50 -4.49 -19.51 3.26
N SER A 51 -4.99 -18.34 2.87
CA SER A 51 -4.37 -17.56 1.79
C SER A 51 -2.95 -17.15 2.19
N SER A 52 -2.03 -17.15 1.21
CA SER A 52 -0.64 -16.80 1.47
C SER A 52 -0.46 -15.31 1.77
N LEU A 53 0.65 -14.96 2.42
CA LEU A 53 0.97 -13.56 2.69
C LEU A 53 1.05 -12.75 1.39
N GLY A 54 1.74 -13.27 0.38
CA GLY A 54 1.87 -12.58 -0.92
C GLY A 54 0.54 -12.38 -1.60
N GLU A 55 -0.36 -13.36 -1.54
CA GLU A 55 -1.71 -13.26 -2.07
C GLU A 55 -2.53 -12.20 -1.34
N GLN A 56 -2.45 -12.16 -0.01
CA GLN A 56 -3.13 -11.13 0.77
C GLN A 56 -2.59 -9.73 0.48
N TRP A 57 -1.28 -9.58 0.36
CA TRP A 57 -0.67 -8.30 -0.05
C TRP A 57 -1.16 -7.86 -1.43
N ARG A 58 -1.16 -8.77 -2.39
CA ARG A 58 -1.62 -8.46 -3.73
C ARG A 58 -3.07 -7.99 -3.75
N TYR A 59 -3.96 -8.72 -3.09
CA TYR A 59 -5.37 -8.33 -3.04
C TYR A 59 -5.59 -7.02 -2.28
N ALA A 60 -4.90 -6.81 -1.18
CA ALA A 60 -5.02 -5.55 -0.43
C ALA A 60 -4.60 -4.35 -1.30
N LEU A 61 -3.48 -4.47 -2.02
CA LEU A 61 -3.02 -3.42 -2.93
C LEU A 61 -3.94 -3.25 -4.13
N GLU A 62 -4.43 -4.33 -4.72
CA GLU A 62 -5.41 -4.26 -5.82
C GLU A 62 -6.69 -3.56 -5.38
N ASN A 63 -7.21 -3.90 -4.20
CA ASN A 63 -8.41 -3.27 -3.65
C ASN A 63 -8.17 -1.77 -3.42
N LEU A 64 -7.00 -1.42 -2.89
CA LEU A 64 -6.63 -0.03 -2.66
C LEU A 64 -6.59 0.76 -3.98
N VAL A 65 -5.96 0.22 -5.00
CA VAL A 65 -5.90 0.85 -6.33
C VAL A 65 -7.31 0.98 -6.93
N THR A 66 -8.15 -0.04 -6.76
CA THR A 66 -9.54 0.02 -7.21
C THR A 66 -10.29 1.20 -6.58
N VAL A 67 -10.12 1.41 -5.27
CA VAL A 67 -10.75 2.54 -4.57
C VAL A 67 -10.20 3.88 -5.07
N VAL A 68 -8.89 3.98 -5.25
CA VAL A 68 -8.27 5.22 -5.77
C VAL A 68 -8.79 5.54 -7.18
N ARG A 69 -8.93 4.54 -8.04
CA ARG A 69 -9.48 4.72 -9.38
C ARG A 69 -10.94 5.13 -9.35
N ALA A 70 -11.72 4.57 -8.43
CA ALA A 70 -13.12 4.98 -8.24
C ALA A 70 -13.23 6.45 -7.83
N ALA A 71 -12.23 6.98 -7.15
CA ALA A 71 -12.16 8.39 -6.75
C ALA A 71 -11.61 9.31 -7.86
N GLY A 72 -11.24 8.76 -9.02
CA GLY A 72 -10.72 9.52 -10.15
C GLY A 72 -9.20 9.58 -10.23
N GLY A 73 -8.50 8.80 -9.43
CA GLY A 73 -7.04 8.76 -9.42
C GLY A 73 -6.46 7.53 -10.11
N GLU A 74 -5.17 7.42 -10.04
CA GLU A 74 -4.36 6.31 -10.54
C GLU A 74 -3.26 5.99 -9.51
N VAL A 75 -2.48 4.96 -9.77
CA VAL A 75 -1.37 4.55 -8.90
C VAL A 75 -0.44 5.73 -8.58
N GLY A 76 -0.10 6.53 -9.58
CA GLY A 76 0.80 7.69 -9.41
C GLY A 76 0.28 8.78 -8.48
N ASN A 77 -1.01 8.76 -8.14
CA ASN A 77 -1.60 9.72 -7.20
C ASN A 77 -1.42 9.31 -5.74
N ILE A 78 -1.03 8.07 -5.47
CA ILE A 78 -0.83 7.57 -4.09
C ILE A 78 0.46 8.18 -3.53
N VAL A 79 0.35 8.89 -2.42
CA VAL A 79 1.48 9.60 -1.80
C VAL A 79 1.90 9.01 -0.47
N MET A 80 1.02 8.27 0.20
CA MET A 80 1.30 7.67 1.51
C MET A 80 0.57 6.34 1.65
N LEU A 81 1.28 5.35 2.16
CA LEU A 81 0.74 4.06 2.57
C LEU A 81 1.06 3.79 4.03
N ARG A 82 0.13 3.14 4.72
CA ARG A 82 0.39 2.56 6.04
C ARG A 82 -0.06 1.12 6.01
N ALA A 83 0.87 0.23 6.33
CA ALA A 83 0.62 -1.20 6.35
C ALA A 83 0.72 -1.74 7.77
N TYR A 84 -0.21 -2.60 8.12
CA TYR A 84 -0.33 -3.23 9.43
C TYR A 84 -0.25 -4.74 9.22
N VAL A 85 0.71 -5.40 9.87
CA VAL A 85 0.89 -6.85 9.77
C VAL A 85 0.74 -7.49 11.14
N THR A 86 0.16 -8.69 11.19
CA THR A 86 -0.06 -9.40 12.45
C THR A 86 1.15 -10.23 12.88
N ASP A 87 2.09 -10.48 11.98
CA ASP A 87 3.31 -11.27 12.24
C ASP A 87 4.49 -10.65 11.50
N MET A 88 5.32 -9.94 12.25
CA MET A 88 6.48 -9.26 11.67
C MET A 88 7.54 -10.24 11.18
N ALA A 89 7.70 -11.37 11.84
CA ALA A 89 8.65 -12.40 11.41
C ALA A 89 8.22 -13.00 10.05
N GLU A 90 6.93 -13.25 9.87
CA GLU A 90 6.38 -13.70 8.59
C GLU A 90 6.63 -12.67 7.49
N PHE A 91 6.38 -11.40 7.78
CA PHE A 91 6.64 -10.32 6.82
C PHE A 91 8.12 -10.26 6.43
N ASN A 92 9.01 -10.30 7.40
CA ASN A 92 10.46 -10.23 7.14
C ASN A 92 10.95 -11.44 6.34
N ALA A 93 10.39 -12.61 6.57
CA ALA A 93 10.72 -13.83 5.81
C ALA A 93 10.09 -13.81 4.41
N GLY A 94 8.97 -13.12 4.22
CA GLY A 94 8.19 -13.09 2.99
C GLY A 94 8.52 -11.95 2.03
N GLY A 95 9.70 -11.34 2.14
CA GLY A 95 10.04 -10.15 1.34
C GLY A 95 9.94 -10.36 -0.17
N ALA A 96 10.29 -11.54 -0.67
CA ALA A 96 10.21 -11.82 -2.11
C ALA A 96 8.75 -11.84 -2.61
N GLU A 97 7.84 -12.50 -1.88
CA GLU A 97 6.43 -12.57 -2.30
C GLU A 97 5.71 -11.23 -2.12
N VAL A 98 6.05 -10.47 -1.08
CA VAL A 98 5.52 -9.11 -0.89
C VAL A 98 6.01 -8.19 -2.03
N GLY A 99 7.29 -8.27 -2.38
CA GLY A 99 7.85 -7.51 -3.49
C GLY A 99 7.21 -7.86 -4.84
N ALA A 100 6.91 -9.15 -5.08
CA ALA A 100 6.22 -9.58 -6.28
C ALA A 100 4.77 -9.03 -6.32
N ALA A 101 4.06 -9.06 -5.20
CA ALA A 101 2.73 -8.48 -5.09
C ALA A 101 2.75 -6.97 -5.35
N TRP A 102 3.73 -6.26 -4.80
CA TRP A 102 3.93 -4.83 -5.06
C TRP A 102 4.15 -4.55 -6.54
N GLY A 103 5.10 -5.26 -7.16
CA GLY A 103 5.41 -5.08 -8.58
C GLY A 103 4.21 -5.33 -9.50
N ALA A 104 3.35 -6.29 -9.14
CA ALA A 104 2.16 -6.62 -9.90
C ALA A 104 1.03 -5.57 -9.76
N THR A 105 1.07 -4.72 -8.74
CA THR A 105 -0.01 -3.76 -8.43
C THR A 105 0.44 -2.31 -8.56
N LEU A 106 1.44 -1.89 -7.82
CA LEU A 106 1.95 -0.51 -7.84
C LEU A 106 3.14 -0.34 -8.79
N GLY A 107 3.71 -1.42 -9.29
CA GLY A 107 4.85 -1.36 -10.18
C GLY A 107 6.07 -0.74 -9.50
N ARG A 108 6.65 0.28 -10.13
CA ARG A 108 7.79 1.03 -9.61
C ARG A 108 7.40 2.32 -8.92
N HIS A 109 6.18 2.41 -8.43
CA HIS A 109 5.72 3.54 -7.66
C HIS A 109 5.95 3.29 -6.18
N PHE A 110 6.78 4.10 -5.52
CA PHE A 110 7.18 3.93 -4.14
C PHE A 110 6.85 5.21 -3.34
N PRO A 111 5.63 5.32 -2.80
CA PRO A 111 5.27 6.47 -1.97
C PRO A 111 5.93 6.40 -0.59
N ALA A 112 5.72 7.43 0.22
CA ALA A 112 6.06 7.38 1.63
C ALA A 112 5.27 6.24 2.28
N MET A 113 5.88 5.54 3.24
CA MET A 113 5.26 4.36 3.83
C MET A 113 5.70 4.16 5.27
N THR A 114 4.77 3.71 6.10
CA THR A 114 5.03 3.19 7.43
C THR A 114 4.47 1.78 7.51
N LEU A 115 5.22 0.85 8.10
CA LEU A 115 4.77 -0.51 8.33
C LEU A 115 5.01 -0.86 9.79
N VAL A 116 3.99 -1.37 10.45
CA VAL A 116 4.03 -1.73 11.88
C VAL A 116 3.33 -3.07 12.11
N GLY A 117 3.73 -3.76 13.18
CA GLY A 117 3.06 -4.94 13.66
C GLY A 117 1.88 -4.57 14.56
N VAL A 118 0.80 -5.31 14.46
CA VAL A 118 -0.40 -5.14 15.30
C VAL A 118 -0.79 -6.49 15.90
N THR A 119 -1.55 -6.46 16.98
CA THR A 119 -1.94 -7.69 17.69
C THR A 119 -3.04 -8.48 16.97
N ALA A 120 -3.90 -7.79 16.23
CA ALA A 120 -5.00 -8.42 15.50
C ALA A 120 -5.56 -7.46 14.45
N LEU A 121 -6.24 -8.01 13.47
CA LEU A 121 -7.04 -7.27 12.49
C LEU A 121 -8.51 -7.72 12.65
N VAL A 122 -9.42 -6.94 12.06
CA VAL A 122 -10.86 -7.20 12.22
C VAL A 122 -11.28 -8.57 11.65
N ASP A 123 -10.62 -9.01 10.58
CA ASP A 123 -10.83 -10.35 10.01
C ASP A 123 -9.78 -11.29 10.60
N PRO A 124 -10.17 -12.39 11.26
CA PRO A 124 -9.22 -13.30 11.90
C PRO A 124 -8.28 -14.01 10.92
N ASN A 125 -8.61 -14.06 9.64
CA ASN A 125 -7.75 -14.64 8.60
C ASN A 125 -6.81 -13.62 7.99
N ALA A 126 -6.98 -12.32 8.30
CA ALA A 126 -6.15 -11.27 7.75
C ALA A 126 -4.77 -11.24 8.41
N ARG A 127 -3.73 -11.11 7.60
CA ARG A 127 -2.35 -10.95 8.05
C ARG A 127 -1.76 -9.61 7.67
N VAL A 128 -2.47 -8.85 6.83
CA VAL A 128 -2.10 -7.50 6.43
C VAL A 128 -3.34 -6.65 6.20
N GLU A 129 -3.22 -5.37 6.53
CA GLU A 129 -4.20 -4.34 6.17
C GLU A 129 -3.41 -3.12 5.71
N ILE A 130 -3.86 -2.45 4.65
CA ILE A 130 -3.16 -1.31 4.06
C ILE A 130 -4.14 -0.16 3.83
N GLU A 131 -3.79 1.01 4.36
CA GLU A 131 -4.51 2.26 4.10
C GLU A 131 -3.64 3.21 3.28
N ALA A 132 -4.23 4.22 2.68
CA ALA A 132 -3.51 5.14 1.81
C ALA A 132 -4.07 6.54 1.83
N GLU A 133 -3.22 7.47 1.41
CA GLU A 133 -3.63 8.80 0.99
C GLU A 133 -3.19 9.01 -0.45
N ALA A 134 -4.08 9.60 -1.25
CA ALA A 134 -3.80 9.98 -2.62
C ALA A 134 -4.14 11.45 -2.82
N VAL A 135 -3.47 12.09 -3.78
CA VAL A 135 -3.70 13.49 -4.14
C VAL A 135 -4.09 13.54 -5.61
N LEU A 136 -5.17 14.22 -5.91
CA LEU A 136 -5.62 14.48 -7.28
C LEU A 136 -5.31 15.91 -7.68
N ALA A 137 -4.94 16.09 -8.93
CA ALA A 137 -4.63 17.41 -9.48
C ALA A 137 -5.83 18.35 -9.46
#